data_a9e9b6e6b808d3c1564d55fd71a6afab
#
_entry.id   a9e9b6e6b808d3c1564d55fd71a6afab
#
_cell.length_a   1.000
_cell.length_b   1.000
_cell.length_c   1.000
_cell.angle_alpha   90.00
_cell.angle_beta   90.00
_cell.angle_gamma   90.00
#
_symmetry.space_group_name_H-M   'P 1'
#
loop_
_entity.id
_entity.type
_entity.pdbx_description
1 polymer ?
#
loop_
_entity_poly.entity_id
_entity_poly.type
_entity_poly.pdbx_seq_one_letter_code
_entity_poly.pdbx_strand_id
1 'polypeptide(L)'
;MKNILFVIPDMGGQYAIVKKNLRILSGKPLISYVIEAAKRCKWKADIVVVTNDDAMLHVCDYYSIPAVHSSVMQNDGNSEVTLDPIICKAVLDVENDKQMKYDIIVTLQPTSPLIKSETIDSGLDMFMTMSYDTILSAINQPHLAWERQGTAYIPKYTERRNRKLLPDYLVETGTFVICNRENLNKGSRIGESVYIFQIAQNEGLEIINEYDWLIAEKELSKKKILIRIDGYSEIGMGHIYRGLQLADILFEHEVCFVISEKSDIAIQRIEASGYPYIIIKNDEDIIYHVELENADIVVNDILNTSLEYMRELTRCGVRVVNLEDLGEGAVYADAVINDLYSCQNQRNNFYWGSDYYCLREEFLNIRKKKNVERSVQEVLVSFGGTDPSHLTEKIISIFNSFPKDYFFHVTVIIGAGNSDKEKVKKLIAENANNISYTLMQDVKTLSIYMSQADLAIASQGRTMYELAYMTVPTIIMAQNERELTHEFGYLSNGFINLGLGKELDDKTIYQTILWLINCPQIRVQIKNEMEKLDLENGVYRVKKLILGE
;
A
#
# COMPACT_ATOMS: atom_id res chain seq x y z
N MET A 1 -9.13 33.19 -30.80
CA MET A 1 -9.11 32.26 -29.64
C MET A 1 -10.48 32.39 -29.00
N LYS A 2 -11.17 31.30 -28.60
CA LYS A 2 -12.46 31.40 -27.92
C LYS A 2 -12.27 31.92 -26.50
N ASN A 3 -13.18 32.80 -26.06
CA ASN A 3 -13.20 33.32 -24.71
C ASN A 3 -13.89 32.31 -23.78
N ILE A 4 -13.21 31.88 -22.73
CA ILE A 4 -13.68 30.86 -21.79
C ILE A 4 -13.89 31.50 -20.41
N LEU A 5 -15.01 31.16 -19.75
CA LEU A 5 -15.26 31.55 -18.37
C LEU A 5 -15.49 30.31 -17.49
N PHE A 6 -14.68 30.19 -16.45
CA PHE A 6 -14.94 29.24 -15.35
C PHE A 6 -15.83 29.88 -14.30
N VAL A 7 -16.94 29.24 -13.98
CA VAL A 7 -17.89 29.71 -12.98
C VAL A 7 -17.95 28.67 -11.85
N ILE A 8 -17.62 29.12 -10.63
CA ILE A 8 -17.61 28.29 -9.42
C ILE A 8 -18.73 28.76 -8.50
N PRO A 9 -19.89 28.06 -8.45
CA PRO A 9 -21.03 28.48 -7.66
C PRO A 9 -20.91 28.05 -6.21
N ASP A 10 -20.83 28.99 -5.28
CA ASP A 10 -20.93 28.75 -3.84
C ASP A 10 -22.37 29.01 -3.39
N MET A 11 -23.19 27.98 -3.42
CA MET A 11 -24.65 28.10 -3.26
C MET A 11 -25.08 28.45 -1.83
N GLY A 12 -24.23 28.35 -0.84
CA GLY A 12 -24.65 28.46 0.56
C GLY A 12 -25.90 27.61 0.84
N GLY A 13 -26.14 27.06 1.95
CA GLY A 13 -27.38 26.33 2.19
C GLY A 13 -27.33 25.44 3.43
N GLN A 14 -28.49 24.88 3.80
CA GLN A 14 -28.58 23.88 4.87
C GLN A 14 -28.16 22.50 4.33
N TYR A 15 -26.87 22.27 4.30
CA TYR A 15 -26.30 20.98 3.95
C TYR A 15 -25.88 20.22 5.23
N ALA A 16 -25.68 18.91 5.10
CA ALA A 16 -25.19 18.07 6.18
C ALA A 16 -23.93 18.63 6.88
N ILE A 17 -23.08 19.36 6.12
CA ILE A 17 -21.88 20.02 6.64
C ILE A 17 -22.05 21.55 6.60
N VAL A 18 -22.09 22.19 7.75
CA VAL A 18 -22.24 23.65 7.87
C VAL A 18 -21.04 24.38 7.29
N LYS A 19 -21.28 25.41 6.46
CA LYS A 19 -20.26 26.21 5.75
C LYS A 19 -19.26 25.34 4.97
N LYS A 20 -19.72 24.29 4.36
CA LYS A 20 -18.93 23.23 3.72
C LYS A 20 -17.78 23.76 2.84
N ASN A 21 -18.06 24.71 1.95
CA ASN A 21 -17.08 25.21 0.97
C ASN A 21 -15.94 26.05 1.59
N LEU A 22 -16.18 26.63 2.77
CA LEU A 22 -15.16 27.37 3.55
C LEU A 22 -14.44 26.49 4.58
N ARG A 23 -14.95 25.29 4.85
CA ARG A 23 -14.36 24.40 5.85
C ARG A 23 -13.00 23.89 5.38
N ILE A 24 -12.06 23.79 6.34
CA ILE A 24 -10.69 23.35 6.05
C ILE A 24 -10.67 21.84 5.81
N LEU A 25 -10.29 21.45 4.61
CA LEU A 25 -10.02 20.08 4.20
C LEU A 25 -8.51 19.96 3.95
N SER A 26 -7.83 19.09 4.66
CA SER A 26 -6.37 18.87 4.48
C SER A 26 -5.55 20.18 4.35
N GLY A 27 -5.84 21.16 5.22
CA GLY A 27 -5.03 22.40 5.38
C GLY A 27 -5.52 23.64 4.63
N LYS A 28 -6.56 23.56 3.76
CA LYS A 28 -7.13 24.74 3.07
C LYS A 28 -8.64 24.63 2.88
N PRO A 29 -9.36 25.75 2.63
CA PRO A 29 -10.80 25.72 2.37
C PRO A 29 -11.15 24.78 1.22
N LEU A 30 -12.29 24.05 1.32
CA LEU A 30 -12.71 23.09 0.31
C LEU A 30 -12.74 23.68 -1.11
N ILE A 31 -13.29 24.89 -1.29
CA ILE A 31 -13.36 25.55 -2.60
C ILE A 31 -11.99 25.82 -3.23
N SER A 32 -10.95 25.95 -2.42
CA SER A 32 -9.58 26.25 -2.88
C SER A 32 -9.04 25.20 -3.84
N TYR A 33 -9.41 23.93 -3.66
CA TYR A 33 -8.99 22.84 -4.56
C TYR A 33 -9.45 23.06 -5.99
N VAL A 34 -10.71 23.42 -6.15
CA VAL A 34 -11.31 23.65 -7.48
C VAL A 34 -10.78 24.96 -8.10
N ILE A 35 -10.59 26.01 -7.30
CA ILE A 35 -9.97 27.26 -7.75
C ILE A 35 -8.55 27.00 -8.29
N GLU A 36 -7.75 26.23 -7.53
CA GLU A 36 -6.38 25.90 -7.97
C GLU A 36 -6.36 25.01 -9.21
N ALA A 37 -7.26 24.03 -9.33
CA ALA A 37 -7.40 23.22 -10.53
C ALA A 37 -7.73 24.11 -11.75
N ALA A 38 -8.69 25.02 -11.62
CA ALA A 38 -9.06 25.97 -12.68
C ALA A 38 -7.87 26.87 -13.07
N LYS A 39 -7.09 27.37 -12.10
CA LYS A 39 -5.92 28.24 -12.37
C LYS A 39 -4.76 27.50 -13.05
N ARG A 40 -4.63 26.20 -12.86
CA ARG A 40 -3.57 25.35 -13.46
C ARG A 40 -3.92 24.87 -14.87
N CYS A 41 -5.17 25.04 -15.33
CA CYS A 41 -5.57 24.65 -16.68
C CYS A 41 -4.70 25.36 -17.73
N LYS A 42 -4.34 24.65 -18.80
CA LYS A 42 -3.59 25.20 -19.94
C LYS A 42 -4.38 26.23 -20.76
N TRP A 43 -5.70 26.14 -20.71
CA TRP A 43 -6.59 27.08 -21.38
C TRP A 43 -6.65 28.40 -20.63
N LYS A 44 -6.33 29.51 -21.32
CA LYS A 44 -6.54 30.83 -20.74
C LYS A 44 -8.04 31.10 -20.62
N ALA A 45 -8.51 31.21 -19.38
CA ALA A 45 -9.90 31.47 -19.05
C ALA A 45 -9.98 32.48 -17.91
N ASP A 46 -11.04 33.24 -17.88
CA ASP A 46 -11.44 34.00 -16.69
C ASP A 46 -12.06 33.03 -15.68
N ILE A 47 -11.88 33.33 -14.40
CA ILE A 47 -12.46 32.55 -13.30
C ILE A 47 -13.31 33.48 -12.46
N VAL A 48 -14.51 33.05 -12.08
CA VAL A 48 -15.38 33.80 -11.18
C VAL A 48 -16.02 32.85 -10.14
N VAL A 49 -16.09 33.31 -8.91
CA VAL A 49 -16.89 32.65 -7.85
C VAL A 49 -18.22 33.38 -7.71
N VAL A 50 -19.30 32.64 -7.62
CA VAL A 50 -20.64 33.20 -7.40
C VAL A 50 -21.04 32.88 -5.96
N THR A 51 -21.18 33.90 -5.11
CA THR A 51 -21.44 33.71 -3.67
C THR A 51 -22.27 34.83 -3.07
N ASN A 52 -22.90 34.56 -1.95
CA ASN A 52 -23.53 35.56 -1.06
C ASN A 52 -22.90 35.55 0.34
N ASP A 53 -21.81 34.79 0.57
CA ASP A 53 -21.12 34.73 1.86
C ASP A 53 -19.90 35.68 1.86
N ASP A 54 -19.93 36.69 2.72
CA ASP A 54 -18.83 37.67 2.87
C ASP A 54 -17.50 37.00 3.23
N ALA A 55 -17.52 35.88 3.95
CA ALA A 55 -16.31 35.11 4.24
C ALA A 55 -15.69 34.48 3.00
N MET A 56 -16.49 34.16 1.98
CA MET A 56 -16.01 33.66 0.70
C MET A 56 -15.26 34.73 -0.09
N LEU A 57 -15.64 36.00 0.06
CA LEU A 57 -14.92 37.12 -0.58
C LEU A 57 -13.45 37.17 -0.18
N HIS A 58 -13.12 36.90 1.10
CA HIS A 58 -11.73 36.82 1.55
C HIS A 58 -10.94 35.68 0.90
N VAL A 59 -11.58 34.55 0.61
CA VAL A 59 -10.96 33.44 -0.13
C VAL A 59 -10.70 33.89 -1.57
N CYS A 60 -11.67 34.55 -2.20
CA CYS A 60 -11.52 35.08 -3.56
C CYS A 60 -10.38 36.11 -3.65
N ASP A 61 -10.29 37.03 -2.68
CA ASP A 61 -9.21 38.00 -2.57
C ASP A 61 -7.84 37.34 -2.44
N TYR A 62 -7.73 36.33 -1.57
CA TYR A 62 -6.49 35.57 -1.41
C TYR A 62 -6.01 34.93 -2.73
N TYR A 63 -6.95 34.36 -3.51
CA TYR A 63 -6.64 33.78 -4.81
C TYR A 63 -6.59 34.79 -5.95
N SER A 64 -6.89 36.08 -5.70
CA SER A 64 -6.96 37.15 -6.70
C SER A 64 -7.91 36.80 -7.87
N ILE A 65 -9.11 36.32 -7.53
CA ILE A 65 -10.19 36.03 -8.47
C ILE A 65 -11.44 36.86 -8.13
N PRO A 66 -12.20 37.34 -9.15
CA PRO A 66 -13.42 38.09 -8.90
C PRO A 66 -14.52 37.22 -8.28
N ALA A 67 -15.31 37.82 -7.42
CA ALA A 67 -16.54 37.27 -6.91
C ALA A 67 -17.74 38.07 -7.43
N VAL A 68 -18.83 37.38 -7.77
CA VAL A 68 -20.09 37.97 -8.17
C VAL A 68 -21.13 37.65 -7.12
N HIS A 69 -21.79 38.72 -6.63
CA HIS A 69 -22.91 38.57 -5.72
C HIS A 69 -24.17 38.13 -6.46
N SER A 70 -24.77 37.00 -6.08
CA SER A 70 -25.96 36.51 -6.74
C SER A 70 -27.23 37.05 -6.11
N SER A 71 -27.93 37.94 -6.83
CA SER A 71 -29.28 38.40 -6.42
C SER A 71 -30.37 37.33 -6.50
N VAL A 72 -30.06 36.19 -7.10
CA VAL A 72 -30.98 35.03 -7.26
C VAL A 72 -30.89 34.09 -6.06
N MET A 73 -29.81 34.10 -5.34
CA MET A 73 -29.62 33.33 -4.11
C MET A 73 -30.35 34.02 -2.95
N GLN A 74 -31.53 33.53 -2.58
CA GLN A 74 -32.19 34.00 -1.36
C GLN A 74 -31.72 33.18 -0.14
N ASN A 75 -31.48 33.84 0.97
CA ASN A 75 -30.96 33.23 2.20
C ASN A 75 -31.99 32.44 3.02
N ASP A 76 -33.21 32.21 2.49
CA ASP A 76 -34.34 31.68 3.23
C ASP A 76 -34.46 30.17 3.30
N GLY A 77 -33.39 29.45 2.90
CA GLY A 77 -33.25 28.00 3.17
C GLY A 77 -34.30 27.09 2.49
N ASN A 78 -35.24 27.66 1.76
CA ASN A 78 -36.40 26.98 1.21
C ASN A 78 -36.54 27.16 -0.31
N SER A 79 -35.51 27.70 -1.00
CA SER A 79 -35.64 27.95 -2.44
C SER A 79 -35.29 26.68 -3.23
N GLU A 80 -36.23 26.20 -4.00
CA GLU A 80 -36.05 25.24 -5.10
C GLU A 80 -35.28 25.83 -6.30
N VAL A 81 -34.40 26.83 -6.04
CA VAL A 81 -33.62 27.50 -7.09
C VAL A 81 -32.56 26.53 -7.61
N THR A 82 -32.75 26.12 -8.85
CA THR A 82 -31.75 25.29 -9.55
C THR A 82 -30.50 26.11 -9.88
N LEU A 83 -29.41 25.44 -10.21
CA LEU A 83 -28.12 26.06 -10.48
C LEU A 83 -28.11 26.93 -11.75
N ASP A 84 -28.87 26.54 -12.77
CA ASP A 84 -28.85 27.19 -14.09
C ASP A 84 -29.22 28.69 -14.06
N PRO A 85 -30.26 29.16 -13.39
CA PRO A 85 -30.57 30.59 -13.29
C PRO A 85 -29.43 31.40 -12.65
N ILE A 86 -28.74 30.82 -11.66
CA ILE A 86 -27.62 31.46 -10.95
C ILE A 86 -26.42 31.62 -11.89
N ILE A 87 -26.08 30.57 -12.61
CA ILE A 87 -24.98 30.60 -13.60
C ILE A 87 -25.30 31.56 -14.73
N CYS A 88 -26.53 31.53 -15.29
CA CYS A 88 -26.98 32.44 -16.36
C CYS A 88 -26.81 33.89 -15.92
N LYS A 89 -27.27 34.25 -14.72
CA LYS A 89 -27.16 35.61 -14.18
C LYS A 89 -25.72 36.02 -13.94
N ALA A 90 -24.89 35.16 -13.33
CA ALA A 90 -23.49 35.44 -13.06
C ALA A 90 -22.70 35.70 -14.36
N VAL A 91 -22.93 34.89 -15.39
CA VAL A 91 -22.29 35.09 -16.69
C VAL A 91 -22.68 36.44 -17.30
N LEU A 92 -23.96 36.83 -17.25
CA LEU A 92 -24.42 38.13 -17.73
C LEU A 92 -23.78 39.28 -16.96
N ASP A 93 -23.65 39.20 -15.65
CA ASP A 93 -23.04 40.21 -14.81
C ASP A 93 -21.55 40.40 -15.13
N VAL A 94 -20.81 39.30 -15.28
CA VAL A 94 -19.40 39.33 -15.67
C VAL A 94 -19.21 39.89 -17.09
N GLU A 95 -20.06 39.48 -18.04
CA GLU A 95 -20.03 40.01 -19.43
C GLU A 95 -20.29 41.52 -19.47
N ASN A 96 -21.22 42.02 -18.66
CA ASN A 96 -21.53 43.45 -18.57
C ASN A 96 -20.38 44.23 -17.89
N ASP A 97 -19.79 43.72 -16.85
CA ASP A 97 -18.67 44.36 -16.17
C ASP A 97 -17.43 44.45 -17.06
N LYS A 98 -17.08 43.36 -17.72
CA LYS A 98 -15.91 43.29 -18.62
C LYS A 98 -16.14 43.85 -20.03
N GLN A 99 -17.38 44.20 -20.35
CA GLN A 99 -17.81 44.64 -21.71
C GLN A 99 -17.34 43.67 -22.81
N MET A 100 -17.41 42.36 -22.55
CA MET A 100 -17.03 41.31 -23.49
C MET A 100 -18.00 40.12 -23.40
N LYS A 101 -18.00 39.28 -24.47
CA LYS A 101 -18.79 38.05 -24.51
C LYS A 101 -17.85 36.85 -24.40
N TYR A 102 -18.35 35.81 -23.70
CA TYR A 102 -17.71 34.51 -23.68
C TYR A 102 -18.29 33.60 -24.76
N ASP A 103 -17.51 32.62 -25.20
CA ASP A 103 -17.94 31.59 -26.14
C ASP A 103 -18.34 30.30 -25.41
N ILE A 104 -17.58 29.99 -24.37
CA ILE A 104 -17.67 28.73 -23.62
C ILE A 104 -17.76 29.04 -22.13
N ILE A 105 -18.70 28.37 -21.48
CA ILE A 105 -18.88 28.43 -20.02
C ILE A 105 -18.56 27.06 -19.44
N VAL A 106 -17.70 27.04 -18.42
CA VAL A 106 -17.36 25.84 -17.65
C VAL A 106 -17.81 26.05 -16.22
N THR A 107 -18.79 25.30 -15.78
CA THR A 107 -19.19 25.27 -14.37
C THR A 107 -18.37 24.24 -13.64
N LEU A 108 -17.73 24.60 -12.52
CA LEU A 108 -16.98 23.70 -11.65
C LEU A 108 -17.63 23.67 -10.26
N GLN A 109 -17.96 22.49 -9.76
CA GLN A 109 -18.56 22.37 -8.43
C GLN A 109 -17.48 22.48 -7.34
N PRO A 110 -17.64 23.40 -6.35
CA PRO A 110 -16.68 23.57 -5.25
C PRO A 110 -16.59 22.33 -4.35
N THR A 111 -17.58 21.43 -4.43
CA THR A 111 -17.68 20.18 -3.66
C THR A 111 -16.90 19.02 -4.24
N SER A 112 -16.18 19.21 -5.35
CA SER A 112 -15.39 18.18 -6.04
C SER A 112 -13.88 18.46 -5.92
N PRO A 113 -13.27 18.28 -4.72
CA PRO A 113 -11.88 18.72 -4.45
C PRO A 113 -10.81 17.91 -5.16
N LEU A 114 -11.14 16.75 -5.71
CA LEU A 114 -10.17 15.82 -6.31
C LEU A 114 -10.03 15.99 -7.82
N ILE A 115 -10.75 16.94 -8.43
CA ILE A 115 -10.65 17.23 -9.87
C ILE A 115 -9.26 17.74 -10.23
N LYS A 116 -8.69 17.22 -11.31
CA LYS A 116 -7.39 17.64 -11.82
C LYS A 116 -7.53 18.63 -12.99
N SER A 117 -6.57 19.55 -13.11
CA SER A 117 -6.48 20.48 -14.25
C SER A 117 -6.43 19.75 -15.58
N GLU A 118 -5.67 18.65 -15.67
CA GLU A 118 -5.50 17.84 -16.86
C GLU A 118 -6.82 17.21 -17.35
N THR A 119 -7.69 16.86 -16.41
CA THR A 119 -9.03 16.31 -16.71
C THR A 119 -9.96 17.39 -17.24
N ILE A 120 -9.93 18.60 -16.66
CA ILE A 120 -10.67 19.77 -17.17
C ILE A 120 -10.16 20.13 -18.57
N ASP A 121 -8.84 20.18 -18.77
CA ASP A 121 -8.21 20.47 -20.07
C ASP A 121 -8.62 19.45 -21.14
N SER A 122 -8.64 18.16 -20.78
CA SER A 122 -9.07 17.10 -21.70
C SER A 122 -10.54 17.22 -22.08
N GLY A 123 -11.41 17.61 -21.13
CA GLY A 123 -12.81 17.92 -21.41
C GLY A 123 -12.96 19.11 -22.36
N LEU A 124 -12.18 20.18 -22.16
CA LEU A 124 -12.16 21.36 -23.04
C LEU A 124 -11.60 21.03 -24.43
N ASP A 125 -10.52 20.24 -24.53
CA ASP A 125 -9.97 19.79 -25.81
C ASP A 125 -11.03 19.02 -26.61
N MET A 126 -11.76 18.14 -25.96
CA MET A 126 -12.83 17.39 -26.58
C MET A 126 -13.98 18.32 -27.03
N PHE A 127 -14.38 19.27 -26.19
CA PHE A 127 -15.41 20.25 -26.53
C PHE A 127 -15.01 21.11 -27.73
N MET A 128 -13.73 21.47 -27.86
CA MET A 128 -13.22 22.26 -28.98
C MET A 128 -13.15 21.48 -30.31
N THR A 129 -12.98 20.16 -30.22
CA THR A 129 -12.80 19.30 -31.40
C THR A 129 -14.10 18.68 -31.89
N MET A 130 -15.09 18.51 -31.02
CA MET A 130 -16.36 17.89 -31.32
C MET A 130 -17.49 18.92 -31.39
N SER A 131 -18.55 18.61 -32.15
CA SER A 131 -19.71 19.49 -32.35
C SER A 131 -20.83 19.19 -31.34
N TYR A 132 -20.50 19.21 -30.04
CA TYR A 132 -21.51 19.09 -28.98
C TYR A 132 -21.83 20.45 -28.36
N ASP A 133 -23.04 20.60 -27.88
CA ASP A 133 -23.49 21.81 -27.19
C ASP A 133 -23.12 21.79 -25.71
N THR A 134 -22.98 20.59 -25.14
CA THR A 134 -22.67 20.38 -23.74
C THR A 134 -21.80 19.13 -23.54
N ILE A 135 -20.83 19.22 -22.65
CA ILE A 135 -20.13 18.07 -22.07
C ILE A 135 -20.40 18.00 -20.57
N LEU A 136 -20.80 16.83 -20.10
CA LEU A 136 -21.03 16.52 -18.68
C LEU A 136 -19.98 15.53 -18.17
N SER A 137 -19.44 15.79 -16.99
CA SER A 137 -18.59 14.81 -16.31
C SER A 137 -19.42 13.71 -15.67
N ALA A 138 -19.00 12.46 -15.84
CA ALA A 138 -19.64 11.30 -15.21
C ALA A 138 -18.59 10.25 -14.82
N ILE A 139 -18.96 9.40 -13.87
CA ILE A 139 -18.22 8.20 -13.51
C ILE A 139 -19.00 6.95 -13.91
N ASN A 140 -18.28 5.89 -14.26
CA ASN A 140 -18.92 4.61 -14.55
C ASN A 140 -19.03 3.79 -13.27
N GLN A 141 -20.28 3.57 -12.79
CA GLN A 141 -20.58 2.80 -11.58
C GLN A 141 -21.50 1.61 -11.85
N PRO A 142 -21.06 0.56 -12.54
CA PRO A 142 -21.90 -0.60 -12.83
C PRO A 142 -22.40 -1.26 -11.54
N HIS A 143 -23.72 -1.30 -11.35
CA HIS A 143 -24.35 -1.95 -10.21
C HIS A 143 -25.77 -2.41 -10.51
N LEU A 144 -26.32 -3.28 -9.65
CA LEU A 144 -27.67 -3.79 -9.75
C LEU A 144 -28.66 -2.77 -9.18
N ALA A 145 -29.16 -1.86 -10.02
CA ALA A 145 -30.09 -0.82 -9.62
C ALA A 145 -31.56 -1.27 -9.76
N TRP A 146 -32.42 -0.70 -8.93
CA TRP A 146 -33.85 -0.93 -8.92
C TRP A 146 -34.59 0.39 -8.98
N GLU A 147 -35.75 0.40 -9.64
CA GLU A 147 -36.63 1.55 -9.72
C GLU A 147 -37.97 1.25 -9.04
N ARG A 148 -38.47 2.22 -8.28
CA ARG A 148 -39.78 2.12 -7.65
C ARG A 148 -40.86 2.55 -8.64
N GLN A 149 -41.81 1.65 -8.93
CA GLN A 149 -42.99 1.95 -9.72
C GLN A 149 -44.24 1.72 -8.86
N GLY A 150 -44.82 2.78 -8.32
CA GLY A 150 -45.91 2.71 -7.35
C GLY A 150 -45.47 1.98 -6.05
N THR A 151 -46.08 0.83 -5.78
CA THR A 151 -45.74 -0.06 -4.63
C THR A 151 -44.74 -1.15 -4.98
N ALA A 152 -44.42 -1.34 -6.27
CA ALA A 152 -43.48 -2.39 -6.75
C ALA A 152 -42.10 -1.84 -7.00
N TYR A 153 -41.10 -2.75 -7.05
CA TYR A 153 -39.73 -2.45 -7.46
C TYR A 153 -39.37 -3.25 -8.69
N ILE A 154 -38.86 -2.58 -9.72
CA ILE A 154 -38.44 -3.18 -10.99
C ILE A 154 -36.94 -3.04 -11.15
N PRO A 155 -36.23 -4.13 -11.55
CA PRO A 155 -34.79 -4.05 -11.80
C PRO A 155 -34.51 -3.21 -13.06
N LYS A 156 -33.46 -2.36 -12.99
CA LYS A 156 -32.93 -1.61 -14.15
C LYS A 156 -31.93 -2.44 -14.97
N TYR A 157 -31.87 -3.74 -14.76
CA TYR A 157 -31.01 -4.67 -15.49
C TYR A 157 -31.84 -5.82 -16.06
N THR A 158 -31.42 -6.36 -17.20
CA THR A 158 -32.10 -7.47 -17.88
C THR A 158 -31.68 -8.83 -17.32
N GLU A 159 -30.43 -8.96 -16.88
CA GLU A 159 -29.87 -10.20 -16.35
C GLU A 159 -29.01 -9.89 -15.13
N ARG A 160 -29.12 -10.72 -14.07
CA ARG A 160 -28.33 -10.59 -12.86
C ARG A 160 -26.96 -11.22 -13.06
N ARG A 161 -25.96 -10.41 -13.42
CA ARG A 161 -24.56 -10.83 -13.66
C ARG A 161 -23.62 -10.40 -12.55
N ASN A 162 -22.41 -10.93 -12.57
CA ASN A 162 -21.32 -10.43 -11.74
C ASN A 162 -21.04 -8.94 -12.09
N ARG A 163 -20.69 -8.13 -11.11
CA ARG A 163 -20.48 -6.67 -11.24
C ARG A 163 -19.57 -6.31 -12.42
N LYS A 164 -18.49 -7.08 -12.63
CA LYS A 164 -17.55 -6.87 -13.75
C LYS A 164 -18.14 -7.09 -15.15
N LEU A 165 -19.31 -7.73 -15.24
CA LEU A 165 -19.99 -8.08 -16.50
C LEU A 165 -21.29 -7.28 -16.69
N LEU A 166 -21.57 -6.32 -15.80
CA LEU A 166 -22.70 -5.41 -15.97
C LEU A 166 -22.38 -4.39 -17.06
N PRO A 167 -23.40 -3.92 -17.79
CA PRO A 167 -23.23 -2.81 -18.74
C PRO A 167 -22.81 -1.53 -18.01
N ASP A 168 -22.23 -0.61 -18.75
CA ASP A 168 -21.89 0.72 -18.24
C ASP A 168 -23.12 1.39 -17.62
N TYR A 169 -22.91 1.99 -16.46
CA TYR A 169 -23.87 2.80 -15.76
C TYR A 169 -23.21 4.13 -15.40
N LEU A 170 -23.42 5.12 -16.27
CA LEU A 170 -22.82 6.43 -16.13
C LEU A 170 -23.67 7.29 -15.19
N VAL A 171 -23.01 7.77 -14.13
CA VAL A 171 -23.60 8.65 -13.12
C VAL A 171 -22.95 10.02 -13.24
N GLU A 172 -23.75 11.05 -13.47
CA GLU A 172 -23.30 12.44 -13.50
C GLU A 172 -22.74 12.82 -12.13
N THR A 173 -21.55 13.44 -12.12
CA THR A 173 -20.86 13.83 -10.87
C THR A 173 -21.03 15.30 -10.55
N GLY A 174 -21.52 16.10 -11.49
CA GLY A 174 -21.54 17.55 -11.35
C GLY A 174 -20.17 18.22 -11.29
N THR A 175 -19.05 17.46 -11.29
CA THR A 175 -17.69 17.96 -11.15
C THR A 175 -17.39 19.09 -12.11
N PHE A 176 -17.74 18.91 -13.40
CA PHE A 176 -17.79 20.00 -14.36
C PHE A 176 -18.89 19.83 -15.40
N VAL A 177 -19.36 20.97 -15.90
CA VAL A 177 -20.23 21.09 -17.06
C VAL A 177 -19.61 22.11 -18.01
N ILE A 178 -19.32 21.72 -19.24
CA ILE A 178 -18.79 22.59 -20.30
C ILE A 178 -19.92 22.80 -21.31
N CYS A 179 -20.28 24.05 -21.61
CA CYS A 179 -21.36 24.33 -22.56
C CYS A 179 -21.06 25.58 -23.42
N ASN A 180 -21.73 25.62 -24.58
CA ASN A 180 -21.77 26.83 -25.37
C ASN A 180 -22.52 27.95 -24.62
N ARG A 181 -21.98 29.18 -24.71
CA ARG A 181 -22.64 30.36 -24.11
C ARG A 181 -24.09 30.54 -24.56
N GLU A 182 -24.39 30.12 -25.78
CA GLU A 182 -25.74 30.24 -26.37
C GLU A 182 -26.80 29.43 -25.60
N ASN A 183 -26.44 28.30 -25.00
CA ASN A 183 -27.37 27.50 -24.19
C ASN A 183 -27.96 28.32 -23.04
N LEU A 184 -27.16 29.17 -22.41
CA LEU A 184 -27.61 30.01 -21.30
C LEU A 184 -28.67 31.04 -21.71
N ASN A 185 -28.75 31.39 -22.99
CA ASN A 185 -29.83 32.24 -23.50
C ASN A 185 -31.20 31.53 -23.47
N LYS A 186 -31.17 30.18 -23.46
CA LYS A 186 -32.38 29.32 -23.31
C LYS A 186 -32.65 29.00 -21.82
N GLY A 187 -31.85 29.52 -20.89
CA GLY A 187 -31.98 29.33 -19.43
C GLY A 187 -31.42 28.01 -18.91
N SER A 188 -30.59 27.30 -19.68
CA SER A 188 -30.00 26.03 -19.28
C SER A 188 -28.54 25.92 -19.73
N ARG A 189 -27.71 25.17 -18.97
CA ARG A 189 -26.39 24.75 -19.40
C ARG A 189 -26.43 23.54 -20.32
N ILE A 190 -27.56 22.84 -20.35
CA ILE A 190 -27.73 21.62 -21.13
C ILE A 190 -28.35 21.99 -22.48
N GLY A 191 -27.63 21.71 -23.56
CA GLY A 191 -28.05 21.91 -24.94
C GLY A 191 -28.76 20.69 -25.52
N GLU A 192 -29.00 20.71 -26.84
CA GLU A 192 -29.67 19.62 -27.54
C GLU A 192 -28.76 18.42 -27.78
N SER A 193 -27.42 18.68 -27.93
CA SER A 193 -26.43 17.63 -28.15
C SER A 193 -25.46 17.57 -26.97
N VAL A 194 -25.51 16.46 -26.25
CA VAL A 194 -24.77 16.25 -25.00
C VAL A 194 -23.80 15.09 -25.16
N TYR A 195 -22.56 15.30 -24.72
CA TYR A 195 -21.56 14.24 -24.59
C TYR A 195 -21.26 13.97 -23.11
N ILE A 196 -21.14 12.70 -22.74
CA ILE A 196 -20.74 12.28 -21.40
C ILE A 196 -19.24 12.01 -21.38
N PHE A 197 -18.51 12.85 -20.66
CA PHE A 197 -17.08 12.71 -20.46
C PHE A 197 -16.82 11.89 -19.19
N GLN A 198 -16.35 10.67 -19.37
CA GLN A 198 -16.05 9.80 -18.26
C GLN A 198 -14.73 10.21 -17.60
N ILE A 199 -14.79 10.49 -16.29
CA ILE A 199 -13.65 10.84 -15.45
C ILE A 199 -13.27 9.69 -14.51
N ALA A 200 -12.10 9.78 -13.88
CA ALA A 200 -11.67 8.81 -12.89
C ALA A 200 -12.61 8.83 -11.67
N GLN A 201 -12.82 7.65 -11.05
CA GLN A 201 -13.81 7.50 -9.99
C GLN A 201 -13.53 8.39 -8.76
N ASN A 202 -12.27 8.55 -8.38
CA ASN A 202 -11.88 9.45 -7.30
C ASN A 202 -12.10 10.92 -7.65
N GLU A 203 -11.81 11.35 -8.89
CA GLU A 203 -12.05 12.73 -9.33
C GLU A 203 -13.54 13.10 -9.37
N GLY A 204 -14.41 12.10 -9.55
CA GLY A 204 -15.86 12.27 -9.49
C GLY A 204 -16.46 12.29 -8.09
N LEU A 205 -15.64 12.28 -7.04
CA LEU A 205 -16.12 12.37 -5.67
C LEU A 205 -16.69 13.77 -5.40
N GLU A 206 -17.97 13.81 -5.08
CA GLU A 206 -18.66 15.02 -4.59
C GLU A 206 -18.89 14.93 -3.10
N ILE A 207 -18.44 15.93 -2.32
CA ILE A 207 -18.66 15.97 -0.88
C ILE A 207 -20.10 16.42 -0.61
N ILE A 208 -20.95 15.47 -0.23
CA ILE A 208 -22.35 15.69 0.16
C ILE A 208 -22.49 15.63 1.68
N ASN A 209 -21.82 14.70 2.32
CA ASN A 209 -21.90 14.37 3.74
C ASN A 209 -20.52 14.16 4.37
N GLU A 210 -20.47 13.82 5.67
CA GLU A 210 -19.25 13.62 6.43
C GLU A 210 -18.45 12.39 5.94
N TYR A 211 -19.08 11.37 5.39
CA TYR A 211 -18.37 10.19 4.85
C TYR A 211 -17.58 10.57 3.60
N ASP A 212 -18.19 11.38 2.70
CA ASP A 212 -17.49 11.88 1.52
C ASP A 212 -16.31 12.76 1.91
N TRP A 213 -16.46 13.55 3.00
CA TRP A 213 -15.38 14.38 3.56
C TRP A 213 -14.19 13.53 3.98
N LEU A 214 -14.43 12.46 4.75
CA LEU A 214 -13.39 11.55 5.21
C LEU A 214 -12.68 10.85 4.04
N ILE A 215 -13.45 10.45 3.00
CA ILE A 215 -12.88 9.86 1.78
C ILE A 215 -12.00 10.88 1.06
N ALA A 216 -12.46 12.12 0.89
CA ALA A 216 -11.68 13.18 0.24
C ALA A 216 -10.39 13.48 1.01
N GLU A 217 -10.46 13.57 2.34
CA GLU A 217 -9.30 13.81 3.21
C GLU A 217 -8.28 12.68 3.07
N LYS A 218 -8.73 11.43 3.02
CA LYS A 218 -7.87 10.27 2.81
C LYS A 218 -7.24 10.26 1.43
N GLU A 219 -8.00 10.55 0.37
CA GLU A 219 -7.48 10.66 -1.00
C GLU A 219 -6.41 11.77 -1.13
N LEU A 220 -6.65 12.93 -0.51
CA LEU A 220 -5.70 14.05 -0.51
C LEU A 220 -4.44 13.79 0.32
N SER A 221 -4.50 12.87 1.27
CA SER A 221 -3.35 12.45 2.10
C SER A 221 -2.54 11.31 1.50
N LYS A 222 -2.93 10.78 0.35
CA LYS A 222 -2.17 9.72 -0.34
C LYS A 222 -0.75 10.17 -0.63
N LYS A 223 0.18 9.27 -0.36
CA LYS A 223 1.60 9.44 -0.68
C LYS A 223 1.96 8.57 -1.88
N LYS A 224 2.84 9.06 -2.73
CA LYS A 224 3.49 8.27 -3.76
C LYS A 224 4.76 7.67 -3.19
N ILE A 225 4.80 6.34 -3.09
CA ILE A 225 5.85 5.59 -2.42
C ILE A 225 6.55 4.70 -3.45
N LEU A 226 7.86 4.92 -3.63
CA LEU A 226 8.70 4.03 -4.41
C LEU A 226 9.40 3.05 -3.48
N ILE A 227 9.23 1.74 -3.73
CA ILE A 227 9.92 0.69 -2.97
C ILE A 227 11.02 0.12 -3.86
N ARG A 228 12.28 0.48 -3.56
CA ARG A 228 13.48 -0.02 -4.24
C ARG A 228 13.89 -1.36 -3.62
N ILE A 229 13.77 -2.44 -4.39
CA ILE A 229 14.13 -3.79 -3.96
C ILE A 229 14.95 -4.51 -5.01
N ASP A 230 15.73 -5.50 -4.56
CA ASP A 230 16.40 -6.47 -5.41
C ASP A 230 16.07 -7.91 -4.99
N GLY A 231 16.17 -8.85 -5.95
CA GLY A 231 15.94 -10.26 -5.70
C GLY A 231 16.59 -11.10 -6.79
N TYR A 232 17.83 -11.52 -6.53
CA TYR A 232 18.58 -12.46 -7.37
C TYR A 232 19.14 -13.58 -6.48
N SER A 233 19.78 -14.62 -7.08
CA SER A 233 20.14 -15.85 -6.38
C SER A 233 20.99 -15.65 -5.14
N GLU A 234 21.88 -14.65 -5.13
CA GLU A 234 22.83 -14.39 -4.05
C GLU A 234 22.20 -13.66 -2.85
N ILE A 235 21.22 -12.79 -3.09
CA ILE A 235 20.51 -12.02 -2.04
C ILE A 235 19.34 -12.83 -1.48
N GLY A 236 18.72 -13.66 -2.32
CA GLY A 236 17.54 -14.45 -1.96
C GLY A 236 16.23 -13.68 -2.06
N MET A 237 15.15 -14.27 -1.54
CA MET A 237 13.78 -13.80 -1.71
C MET A 237 13.27 -12.91 -0.54
N GLY A 238 14.06 -12.73 0.51
CA GLY A 238 13.62 -12.04 1.74
C GLY A 238 13.15 -10.62 1.50
N HIS A 239 13.90 -9.84 0.72
CA HIS A 239 13.59 -8.46 0.37
C HIS A 239 12.28 -8.35 -0.44
N ILE A 240 12.05 -9.29 -1.37
CA ILE A 240 10.84 -9.32 -2.19
C ILE A 240 9.59 -9.55 -1.32
N TYR A 241 9.64 -10.56 -0.45
CA TYR A 241 8.50 -10.86 0.43
C TYR A 241 8.23 -9.71 1.41
N ARG A 242 9.26 -9.07 1.95
CA ARG A 242 9.11 -7.90 2.81
C ARG A 242 8.55 -6.72 2.03
N GLY A 243 9.07 -6.43 0.85
CA GLY A 243 8.58 -5.36 -0.01
C GLY A 243 7.09 -5.52 -0.36
N LEU A 244 6.66 -6.73 -0.73
CA LEU A 244 5.25 -7.04 -0.98
C LEU A 244 4.38 -6.83 0.25
N GLN A 245 4.82 -7.30 1.41
CA GLN A 245 4.11 -7.10 2.67
C GLN A 245 3.99 -5.61 3.03
N LEU A 246 5.05 -4.82 2.80
CA LEU A 246 4.99 -3.37 2.99
C LEU A 246 4.01 -2.72 2.01
N ALA A 247 4.00 -3.14 0.74
CA ALA A 247 3.03 -2.66 -0.24
C ALA A 247 1.59 -2.97 0.18
N ASP A 248 1.34 -4.18 0.70
CA ASP A 248 0.02 -4.59 1.17
C ASP A 248 -0.48 -3.73 2.35
N ILE A 249 0.37 -3.39 3.33
CA ILE A 249 -0.03 -2.53 4.45
C ILE A 249 -0.11 -1.03 4.08
N LEU A 250 0.55 -0.65 2.98
CA LEU A 250 0.52 0.70 2.43
C LEU A 250 -0.53 0.86 1.32
N PHE A 251 -1.46 -0.10 1.16
CA PHE A 251 -2.46 -0.16 0.08
C PHE A 251 -3.30 1.10 -0.09
N GLU A 252 -3.40 1.92 0.93
CA GLU A 252 -4.11 3.20 0.92
C GLU A 252 -3.30 4.34 0.25
N HIS A 253 -2.04 4.09 -0.12
CA HIS A 253 -1.12 4.97 -0.82
C HIS A 253 -0.85 4.47 -2.25
N GLU A 254 -0.17 5.27 -3.05
CA GLU A 254 0.25 4.89 -4.40
C GLU A 254 1.64 4.24 -4.32
N VAL A 255 1.69 2.91 -4.33
CA VAL A 255 2.95 2.16 -4.23
C VAL A 255 3.39 1.69 -5.61
N CYS A 256 4.67 1.93 -5.95
CA CYS A 256 5.33 1.42 -7.14
C CYS A 256 6.69 0.83 -6.77
N PHE A 257 6.99 -0.37 -7.31
CA PHE A 257 8.29 -0.99 -7.10
C PHE A 257 9.33 -0.46 -8.09
N VAL A 258 10.56 -0.30 -7.63
CA VAL A 258 11.72 0.01 -8.46
C VAL A 258 12.71 -1.14 -8.33
N ILE A 259 12.99 -1.82 -9.45
CA ILE A 259 13.70 -3.11 -9.45
C ILE A 259 14.84 -3.04 -10.46
N SER A 260 16.03 -3.55 -10.08
CA SER A 260 17.15 -3.69 -11.02
C SER A 260 16.83 -4.72 -12.10
N GLU A 261 17.25 -4.47 -13.34
CA GLU A 261 17.12 -5.41 -14.47
C GLU A 261 17.76 -6.78 -14.21
N LYS A 262 18.67 -6.89 -13.24
CA LYS A 262 19.33 -8.14 -12.83
C LYS A 262 18.45 -9.01 -11.94
N SER A 263 17.32 -8.50 -11.48
CA SER A 263 16.46 -9.13 -10.46
C SER A 263 15.28 -9.89 -11.09
N ASP A 264 15.53 -10.81 -12.03
CA ASP A 264 14.48 -11.55 -12.77
C ASP A 264 13.44 -12.20 -11.86
N ILE A 265 13.86 -12.76 -10.73
CA ILE A 265 12.97 -13.43 -9.76
C ILE A 265 12.05 -12.40 -9.10
N ALA A 266 12.58 -11.21 -8.74
CA ALA A 266 11.79 -10.12 -8.18
C ALA A 266 10.75 -9.64 -9.18
N ILE A 267 11.15 -9.39 -10.42
CA ILE A 267 10.25 -8.92 -11.49
C ILE A 267 9.07 -9.87 -11.66
N GLN A 268 9.34 -11.17 -11.85
CA GLN A 268 8.28 -12.18 -12.01
C GLN A 268 7.32 -12.22 -10.80
N ARG A 269 7.84 -12.07 -9.59
CA ARG A 269 7.03 -12.15 -8.38
C ARG A 269 6.17 -10.90 -8.19
N ILE A 270 6.72 -9.71 -8.45
CA ILE A 270 5.98 -8.43 -8.36
C ILE A 270 4.90 -8.38 -9.45
N GLU A 271 5.23 -8.77 -10.68
CA GLU A 271 4.27 -8.85 -11.79
C GLU A 271 3.09 -9.76 -11.44
N ALA A 272 3.38 -10.94 -10.88
CA ALA A 272 2.35 -11.87 -10.43
C ALA A 272 1.47 -11.33 -9.28
N SER A 273 1.97 -10.38 -8.50
CA SER A 273 1.22 -9.73 -7.42
C SER A 273 0.31 -8.60 -7.90
N GLY A 274 0.52 -8.10 -9.12
CA GLY A 274 -0.27 -7.03 -9.74
C GLY A 274 0.12 -5.61 -9.30
N TYR A 275 1.21 -5.43 -8.56
CA TYR A 275 1.73 -4.10 -8.24
C TYR A 275 2.45 -3.48 -9.45
N PRO A 276 2.35 -2.14 -9.65
CA PRO A 276 3.13 -1.45 -10.65
C PRO A 276 4.62 -1.51 -10.32
N TYR A 277 5.46 -1.58 -11.35
CA TYR A 277 6.91 -1.58 -11.18
C TYR A 277 7.64 -0.85 -12.31
N ILE A 278 8.84 -0.39 -11.99
CA ILE A 278 9.79 0.26 -12.87
C ILE A 278 11.08 -0.54 -12.86
N ILE A 279 11.66 -0.80 -14.04
CA ILE A 279 12.96 -1.47 -14.16
C ILE A 279 14.03 -0.42 -14.37
N ILE A 280 15.08 -0.48 -13.55
CA ILE A 280 16.25 0.40 -13.63
C ILE A 280 17.51 -0.40 -13.96
N LYS A 281 18.50 0.26 -14.61
CA LYS A 281 19.79 -0.36 -14.94
C LYS A 281 20.82 -0.11 -13.85
N ASN A 282 20.82 1.10 -13.30
CA ASN A 282 21.72 1.53 -12.22
C ASN A 282 20.88 2.13 -11.09
N ASP A 283 21.43 2.15 -9.87
CA ASP A 283 20.72 2.69 -8.72
C ASP A 283 20.43 4.19 -8.87
N GLU A 284 21.29 4.93 -9.54
CA GLU A 284 21.12 6.36 -9.80
C GLU A 284 19.90 6.68 -10.70
N ASP A 285 19.45 5.72 -11.52
CA ASP A 285 18.28 5.91 -12.39
C ASP A 285 17.00 6.17 -11.57
N ILE A 286 16.97 5.79 -10.29
CA ILE A 286 15.83 6.08 -9.40
C ILE A 286 15.59 7.59 -9.24
N ILE A 287 16.63 8.40 -9.29
CA ILE A 287 16.53 9.88 -9.14
C ILE A 287 15.59 10.45 -10.20
N TYR A 288 15.77 10.02 -11.45
CA TYR A 288 14.88 10.43 -12.55
C TYR A 288 13.43 10.04 -12.27
N HIS A 289 13.19 8.84 -11.75
CA HIS A 289 11.83 8.36 -11.45
C HIS A 289 11.22 9.06 -10.23
N VAL A 290 12.01 9.41 -9.22
CA VAL A 290 11.56 10.23 -8.08
C VAL A 290 11.00 11.56 -8.55
N GLU A 291 11.72 12.25 -9.44
CA GLU A 291 11.30 13.54 -10.00
C GLU A 291 10.10 13.38 -10.94
N LEU A 292 10.14 12.42 -11.88
CA LEU A 292 9.08 12.18 -12.88
C LEU A 292 7.74 11.83 -12.22
N GLU A 293 7.78 10.97 -11.20
CA GLU A 293 6.58 10.51 -10.49
C GLU A 293 6.15 11.48 -9.38
N ASN A 294 6.96 12.48 -9.05
CA ASN A 294 6.78 13.33 -7.87
C ASN A 294 6.60 12.46 -6.61
N ALA A 295 7.53 11.54 -6.36
CA ALA A 295 7.46 10.64 -5.23
C ALA A 295 7.59 11.40 -3.90
N ASP A 296 6.78 11.03 -2.91
CA ASP A 296 6.86 11.58 -1.55
C ASP A 296 7.87 10.80 -0.69
N ILE A 297 7.96 9.48 -0.92
CA ILE A 297 8.74 8.56 -0.09
C ILE A 297 9.48 7.55 -0.97
N VAL A 298 10.73 7.28 -0.63
CA VAL A 298 11.50 6.15 -1.15
C VAL A 298 11.85 5.21 -0.01
N VAL A 299 11.51 3.93 -0.16
CA VAL A 299 11.91 2.86 0.76
C VAL A 299 12.97 2.02 0.06
N ASN A 300 14.20 2.03 0.58
CA ASN A 300 15.30 1.20 0.08
C ASN A 300 15.39 -0.11 0.84
N ASP A 301 15.34 -1.21 0.13
CA ASP A 301 15.55 -2.57 0.64
C ASP A 301 16.54 -3.32 -0.27
N ILE A 302 17.77 -2.78 -0.35
CA ILE A 302 18.86 -3.20 -1.24
C ILE A 302 20.18 -3.48 -0.53
N LEU A 303 20.15 -3.74 0.76
CA LEU A 303 21.34 -3.85 1.63
C LEU A 303 22.02 -2.48 1.83
N ASN A 304 23.35 -2.45 1.75
CA ASN A 304 24.14 -1.27 2.07
C ASN A 304 24.08 -0.20 0.99
N THR A 305 23.65 1.00 1.34
CA THR A 305 23.65 2.16 0.44
C THR A 305 24.97 2.91 0.47
N SER A 306 25.36 3.50 -0.67
CA SER A 306 26.53 4.36 -0.78
C SER A 306 26.22 5.80 -0.37
N LEU A 307 27.27 6.56 0.02
CA LEU A 307 27.15 7.98 0.32
C LEU A 307 26.65 8.79 -0.88
N GLU A 308 27.13 8.45 -2.08
CA GLU A 308 26.80 9.15 -3.31
C GLU A 308 25.32 8.99 -3.66
N TYR A 309 24.83 7.75 -3.72
CA TYR A 309 23.42 7.42 -3.95
C TYR A 309 22.49 8.16 -2.99
N MET A 310 22.77 8.09 -1.69
CA MET A 310 21.91 8.70 -0.67
C MET A 310 21.91 10.23 -0.71
N ARG A 311 23.06 10.85 -1.03
CA ARG A 311 23.14 12.32 -1.20
C ARG A 311 22.32 12.82 -2.38
N GLU A 312 22.39 12.14 -3.52
CA GLU A 312 21.58 12.50 -4.68
C GLU A 312 20.08 12.30 -4.38
N LEU A 313 19.71 11.19 -3.79
CA LEU A 313 18.32 10.90 -3.44
C LEU A 313 17.71 11.93 -2.47
N THR A 314 18.45 12.31 -1.43
CA THR A 314 17.98 13.32 -0.47
C THR A 314 17.90 14.74 -1.04
N ARG A 315 18.67 15.06 -2.09
CA ARG A 315 18.55 16.36 -2.79
C ARG A 315 17.21 16.53 -3.51
N CYS A 316 16.53 15.45 -3.86
CA CYS A 316 15.18 15.52 -4.45
C CYS A 316 14.12 15.97 -3.43
N GLY A 317 14.44 16.08 -2.14
CA GLY A 317 13.51 16.48 -1.09
C GLY A 317 12.50 15.38 -0.71
N VAL A 318 12.71 14.15 -1.18
CA VAL A 318 11.89 12.98 -0.87
C VAL A 318 12.28 12.42 0.51
N ARG A 319 11.30 11.89 1.25
CA ARG A 319 11.57 11.14 2.47
C ARG A 319 12.20 9.79 2.14
N VAL A 320 13.31 9.44 2.79
CA VAL A 320 14.03 8.19 2.52
C VAL A 320 14.06 7.30 3.75
N VAL A 321 13.62 6.05 3.59
CA VAL A 321 13.63 5.02 4.63
C VAL A 321 14.43 3.82 4.13
N ASN A 322 15.48 3.45 4.87
CA ASN A 322 16.33 2.32 4.52
C ASN A 322 16.05 1.12 5.43
N LEU A 323 15.96 -0.07 4.85
CA LEU A 323 15.79 -1.33 5.56
C LEU A 323 17.09 -2.14 5.54
N GLU A 324 17.52 -2.61 6.72
CA GLU A 324 18.75 -3.41 6.91
C GLU A 324 20.03 -2.78 6.34
N ASP A 325 20.05 -1.47 6.24
CA ASP A 325 21.19 -0.74 5.70
C ASP A 325 22.27 -0.55 6.77
N LEU A 326 23.45 -1.14 6.54
CA LEU A 326 24.67 -0.97 7.33
C LEU A 326 25.72 -0.14 6.58
N GLY A 327 25.38 0.40 5.41
CA GLY A 327 26.28 1.17 4.55
C GLY A 327 26.55 2.57 5.07
N GLU A 328 27.57 3.21 4.48
CA GLU A 328 27.93 4.59 4.82
C GLU A 328 26.82 5.60 4.45
N GLY A 329 25.97 5.26 3.47
CA GLY A 329 24.85 6.08 3.04
C GLY A 329 23.70 6.15 4.04
N ALA A 330 23.54 5.14 4.91
CA ALA A 330 22.46 5.03 5.89
C ALA A 330 22.28 6.30 6.76
N VAL A 331 23.35 7.06 6.99
CA VAL A 331 23.32 8.29 7.81
C VAL A 331 22.46 9.41 7.22
N TYR A 332 22.15 9.36 5.94
CA TYR A 332 21.35 10.35 5.24
C TYR A 332 19.85 9.98 5.16
N ALA A 333 19.49 8.76 5.56
CA ALA A 333 18.08 8.34 5.58
C ALA A 333 17.31 9.05 6.71
N ASP A 334 16.04 9.34 6.50
CA ASP A 334 15.14 9.83 7.54
C ASP A 334 14.84 8.78 8.61
N ALA A 335 14.83 7.50 8.21
CA ALA A 335 14.77 6.37 9.12
C ALA A 335 15.59 5.18 8.57
N VAL A 336 16.30 4.50 9.45
CA VAL A 336 16.97 3.22 9.17
C VAL A 336 16.36 2.18 10.08
N ILE A 337 15.76 1.16 9.50
CA ILE A 337 15.03 0.11 10.23
C ILE A 337 15.78 -1.20 10.06
N ASN A 338 16.10 -1.84 11.17
CA ASN A 338 16.83 -3.09 11.15
C ASN A 338 16.36 -4.05 12.24
N ASP A 339 15.78 -5.17 11.84
CA ASP A 339 15.25 -6.20 12.72
C ASP A 339 16.21 -7.36 12.97
N LEU A 340 17.32 -7.48 12.21
CA LEU A 340 18.21 -8.62 12.26
C LEU A 340 19.51 -8.39 13.06
N TYR A 341 20.13 -7.22 12.88
CA TYR A 341 21.48 -6.94 13.37
C TYR A 341 21.50 -6.14 14.66
N SER A 342 22.63 -6.18 15.36
CA SER A 342 22.86 -5.34 16.53
C SER A 342 23.04 -3.88 16.19
N CYS A 343 22.57 -3.03 17.08
CA CYS A 343 22.73 -1.58 16.96
C CYS A 343 24.19 -1.18 17.15
N GLN A 344 24.87 -0.89 16.04
CA GLN A 344 26.26 -0.39 16.06
C GLN A 344 26.34 1.14 16.22
N ASN A 345 25.22 1.86 15.98
CA ASN A 345 25.16 3.32 16.01
C ASN A 345 23.85 3.80 16.67
N GLN A 346 23.95 4.46 17.82
CA GLN A 346 22.81 5.09 18.50
C GLN A 346 22.54 6.47 17.90
N ARG A 347 21.87 6.52 16.75
CA ARG A 347 21.32 7.77 16.19
C ARG A 347 19.82 7.79 16.38
N ASN A 348 19.23 8.97 16.50
CA ASN A 348 17.78 9.14 16.72
C ASN A 348 16.88 8.63 15.59
N ASN A 349 17.44 8.44 14.39
CA ASN A 349 16.74 7.93 13.21
C ASN A 349 17.01 6.44 12.94
N PHE A 350 17.68 5.73 13.85
CA PHE A 350 18.00 4.30 13.73
C PHE A 350 17.08 3.49 14.66
N TYR A 351 16.31 2.57 14.09
CA TYR A 351 15.30 1.76 14.74
C TYR A 351 15.69 0.28 14.63
N TRP A 352 16.11 -0.30 15.74
CA TRP A 352 16.69 -1.63 15.79
C TRP A 352 15.88 -2.59 16.63
N GLY A 353 15.90 -3.88 16.23
CA GLY A 353 15.38 -4.98 17.02
C GLY A 353 14.08 -5.56 16.53
N SER A 354 13.64 -6.62 17.21
CA SER A 354 12.47 -7.44 16.86
C SER A 354 11.15 -6.68 16.80
N ASP A 355 11.06 -5.55 17.48
CA ASP A 355 9.87 -4.68 17.48
C ASP A 355 9.51 -4.15 16.07
N TYR A 356 10.47 -4.16 15.14
CA TYR A 356 10.31 -3.70 13.77
C TYR A 356 10.23 -4.85 12.75
N TYR A 357 10.12 -6.09 13.22
CA TYR A 357 9.96 -7.22 12.31
C TYR A 357 8.56 -7.18 11.64
N CYS A 358 8.55 -7.27 10.32
CA CYS A 358 7.33 -7.36 9.53
C CYS A 358 6.86 -8.82 9.45
N LEU A 359 5.97 -9.21 10.33
CA LEU A 359 5.39 -10.56 10.35
C LEU A 359 4.38 -10.71 9.21
N ARG A 360 4.48 -11.79 8.44
CA ARG A 360 3.57 -12.08 7.32
C ARG A 360 2.14 -12.36 7.81
N GLU A 361 1.13 -11.88 7.09
CA GLU A 361 -0.29 -12.01 7.45
C GLU A 361 -0.75 -13.45 7.66
N GLU A 362 -0.16 -14.42 6.94
CA GLU A 362 -0.49 -15.84 7.09
C GLU A 362 -0.35 -16.33 8.54
N PHE A 363 0.52 -15.71 9.34
CA PHE A 363 0.74 -16.07 10.75
C PHE A 363 -0.31 -15.45 11.68
N LEU A 364 -0.86 -14.28 11.34
CA LEU A 364 -1.88 -13.60 12.17
C LEU A 364 -3.20 -14.37 12.23
N ASN A 365 -3.52 -15.13 11.17
CA ASN A 365 -4.82 -15.80 11.01
C ASN A 365 -4.79 -17.29 11.35
N ILE A 366 -3.68 -17.81 11.88
CA ILE A 366 -3.55 -19.24 12.20
C ILE A 366 -3.56 -19.48 13.72
N ARG A 367 -4.14 -20.60 14.13
CA ARG A 367 -4.16 -20.99 15.56
C ARG A 367 -2.79 -21.51 15.97
N LYS A 368 -2.22 -20.91 17.00
CA LYS A 368 -0.99 -21.39 17.66
C LYS A 368 -1.27 -22.68 18.44
N LYS A 369 -0.28 -23.58 18.48
CA LYS A 369 -0.39 -24.82 19.26
C LYS A 369 -0.35 -24.50 20.77
N LYS A 370 -1.37 -24.94 21.52
CA LYS A 370 -1.51 -24.55 22.93
C LYS A 370 -0.70 -25.44 23.89
N ASN A 371 -0.53 -26.72 23.57
CA ASN A 371 0.07 -27.67 24.50
C ASN A 371 1.40 -28.22 24.00
N VAL A 372 2.48 -27.81 24.65
CA VAL A 372 3.86 -28.29 24.42
C VAL A 372 4.36 -29.22 25.54
N GLU A 373 3.53 -29.52 26.55
CA GLU A 373 3.88 -30.43 27.68
C GLU A 373 3.82 -31.89 27.28
N ARG A 374 3.05 -32.25 26.26
CA ARG A 374 2.93 -33.61 25.74
C ARG A 374 4.22 -34.11 25.11
N SER A 375 4.32 -35.41 24.85
CA SER A 375 5.39 -36.01 24.06
C SER A 375 5.44 -35.35 22.67
N VAL A 376 6.64 -35.14 22.15
CA VAL A 376 6.87 -34.62 20.80
C VAL A 376 6.30 -35.62 19.77
N GLN A 377 5.41 -35.15 18.91
CA GLN A 377 4.80 -35.93 17.83
C GLN A 377 5.19 -35.38 16.45
N GLU A 378 5.37 -34.06 16.35
CA GLU A 378 5.66 -33.36 15.10
C GLU A 378 6.91 -32.49 15.24
N VAL A 379 7.92 -32.74 14.42
CA VAL A 379 9.16 -31.96 14.33
C VAL A 379 9.24 -31.30 12.97
N LEU A 380 9.47 -30.00 12.95
CA LEU A 380 9.68 -29.23 11.73
C LEU A 380 11.16 -29.02 11.49
N VAL A 381 11.66 -29.29 10.28
CA VAL A 381 13.03 -28.99 9.85
C VAL A 381 12.98 -28.06 8.65
N SER A 382 13.59 -26.87 8.77
CA SER A 382 13.63 -25.89 7.70
C SER A 382 14.83 -24.98 7.80
N PHE A 383 15.74 -25.04 6.84
CA PHE A 383 16.95 -24.23 6.77
C PHE A 383 16.93 -23.15 5.68
N GLY A 384 15.71 -22.66 5.36
CA GLY A 384 15.53 -21.56 4.42
C GLY A 384 15.55 -21.96 2.95
N GLY A 385 15.86 -20.97 2.07
CA GLY A 385 15.69 -21.12 0.63
C GLY A 385 16.70 -22.02 -0.07
N THR A 386 17.95 -22.01 0.37
CA THR A 386 19.07 -22.64 -0.36
C THR A 386 19.86 -23.69 0.43
N ASP A 387 19.93 -23.60 1.77
CA ASP A 387 20.67 -24.48 2.70
C ASP A 387 22.13 -24.77 2.25
N PRO A 388 22.98 -23.73 2.11
CA PRO A 388 24.32 -23.87 1.56
C PRO A 388 25.28 -24.67 2.45
N SER A 389 24.94 -24.87 3.72
CA SER A 389 25.72 -25.67 4.67
C SER A 389 25.22 -27.11 4.83
N HIS A 390 24.28 -27.56 3.97
CA HIS A 390 23.72 -28.91 3.95
C HIS A 390 23.18 -29.39 5.31
N LEU A 391 22.64 -28.45 6.12
CA LEU A 391 22.19 -28.76 7.48
C LEU A 391 20.95 -29.67 7.47
N THR A 392 20.10 -29.58 6.44
CA THR A 392 18.96 -30.52 6.26
C THR A 392 19.43 -31.97 6.19
N GLU A 393 20.45 -32.27 5.36
CA GLU A 393 21.03 -33.63 5.26
C GLU A 393 21.58 -34.10 6.60
N LYS A 394 22.33 -33.21 7.28
CA LYS A 394 22.94 -33.48 8.58
C LYS A 394 21.90 -33.86 9.64
N ILE A 395 20.79 -33.10 9.73
CA ILE A 395 19.72 -33.36 10.70
C ILE A 395 19.00 -34.67 10.41
N ILE A 396 18.71 -34.97 9.14
CA ILE A 396 18.05 -36.24 8.78
C ILE A 396 18.98 -37.42 9.11
N SER A 397 20.28 -37.33 8.85
CA SER A 397 21.24 -38.35 9.21
C SER A 397 21.29 -38.60 10.72
N ILE A 398 21.21 -37.52 11.52
CA ILE A 398 21.12 -37.60 12.98
C ILE A 398 19.83 -38.29 13.41
N PHE A 399 18.68 -37.94 12.85
CA PHE A 399 17.41 -38.61 13.15
C PHE A 399 17.42 -40.10 12.79
N ASN A 400 18.04 -40.47 11.66
CA ASN A 400 18.19 -41.86 11.26
C ASN A 400 19.05 -42.69 12.23
N SER A 401 19.86 -42.05 13.07
CA SER A 401 20.66 -42.68 14.14
C SER A 401 19.89 -42.88 15.47
N PHE A 402 18.67 -42.35 15.57
CA PHE A 402 17.84 -42.50 16.78
C PHE A 402 17.46 -43.96 17.05
N PRO A 403 17.36 -44.37 18.33
CA PRO A 403 16.82 -45.67 18.71
C PRO A 403 15.39 -45.90 18.20
N LYS A 404 14.99 -47.17 18.02
CA LYS A 404 13.65 -47.55 17.51
C LYS A 404 12.50 -47.28 18.47
N ASP A 405 12.76 -46.91 19.69
CA ASP A 405 11.79 -46.53 20.71
C ASP A 405 11.28 -45.09 20.63
N TYR A 406 11.83 -44.30 19.68
CA TYR A 406 11.35 -42.96 19.35
C TYR A 406 10.33 -43.02 18.21
N PHE A 407 9.16 -42.41 18.45
CA PHE A 407 8.03 -42.38 17.51
C PHE A 407 7.56 -40.94 17.35
N PHE A 408 7.91 -40.28 16.27
CA PHE A 408 7.44 -38.96 15.88
C PHE A 408 7.52 -38.76 14.37
N HIS A 409 6.82 -37.76 13.88
CA HIS A 409 6.85 -37.38 12.47
C HIS A 409 7.76 -36.17 12.27
N VAL A 410 8.52 -36.16 11.17
CA VAL A 410 9.39 -35.05 10.76
C VAL A 410 8.90 -34.47 9.45
N THR A 411 8.43 -33.24 9.49
CA THR A 411 8.14 -32.46 8.27
C THR A 411 9.41 -31.71 7.88
N VAL A 412 9.98 -32.06 6.73
CA VAL A 412 11.16 -31.41 6.16
C VAL A 412 10.73 -30.48 5.06
N ILE A 413 11.02 -29.18 5.22
CA ILE A 413 10.71 -28.15 4.23
C ILE A 413 12.00 -27.60 3.64
N ILE A 414 12.19 -27.82 2.32
CA ILE A 414 13.32 -27.29 1.56
C ILE A 414 12.82 -26.19 0.62
N GLY A 415 13.63 -25.14 0.45
CA GLY A 415 13.33 -24.06 -0.48
C GLY A 415 13.54 -24.45 -1.94
N ALA A 416 13.05 -23.62 -2.85
CA ALA A 416 13.19 -23.83 -4.30
C ALA A 416 14.66 -23.90 -4.76
N GLY A 417 15.55 -23.14 -4.09
CA GLY A 417 16.99 -23.10 -4.41
C GLY A 417 17.84 -24.21 -3.76
N ASN A 418 17.22 -25.16 -3.03
CA ASN A 418 17.97 -26.24 -2.40
C ASN A 418 18.43 -27.27 -3.42
N SER A 419 19.75 -27.49 -3.56
CA SER A 419 20.38 -28.41 -4.49
C SER A 419 20.36 -29.87 -4.03
N ASP A 420 20.07 -30.13 -2.75
CA ASP A 420 20.28 -31.46 -2.13
C ASP A 420 19.01 -32.33 -2.07
N LYS A 421 17.94 -31.91 -2.75
CA LYS A 421 16.64 -32.60 -2.72
C LYS A 421 16.73 -34.12 -2.91
N GLU A 422 17.49 -34.57 -3.90
CA GLU A 422 17.60 -36.01 -4.21
C GLU A 422 18.39 -36.77 -3.13
N LYS A 423 19.40 -36.13 -2.54
CA LYS A 423 20.14 -36.70 -1.38
C LYS A 423 19.24 -36.81 -0.16
N VAL A 424 18.47 -35.73 0.14
CA VAL A 424 17.49 -35.71 1.23
C VAL A 424 16.47 -36.83 1.08
N LYS A 425 15.92 -37.02 -0.14
CA LYS A 425 15.00 -38.14 -0.42
C LYS A 425 15.62 -39.50 -0.16
N LYS A 426 16.88 -39.69 -0.59
CA LYS A 426 17.61 -40.94 -0.37
C LYS A 426 17.81 -41.22 1.11
N LEU A 427 18.25 -40.23 1.90
CA LEU A 427 18.41 -40.37 3.35
C LEU A 427 17.11 -40.72 4.05
N ILE A 428 15.99 -40.10 3.64
CA ILE A 428 14.67 -40.44 4.17
C ILE A 428 14.28 -41.88 3.84
N ALA A 429 14.56 -42.35 2.63
CA ALA A 429 14.24 -43.73 2.20
C ALA A 429 15.13 -44.79 2.88
N GLU A 430 16.34 -44.43 3.30
CA GLU A 430 17.27 -45.28 4.04
C GLU A 430 16.95 -45.42 5.54
N ASN A 431 15.95 -44.66 6.02
CA ASN A 431 15.56 -44.70 7.44
C ASN A 431 15.09 -46.09 7.87
N ALA A 432 15.64 -46.60 8.98
CA ALA A 432 15.37 -47.94 9.51
C ALA A 432 14.76 -47.92 10.94
N ASN A 433 14.50 -46.73 11.50
CA ASN A 433 13.83 -46.56 12.79
C ASN A 433 12.33 -46.23 12.65
N ASN A 434 11.66 -45.84 13.73
CA ASN A 434 10.23 -45.59 13.77
C ASN A 434 9.87 -44.09 13.54
N ILE A 435 10.81 -43.28 13.09
CA ILE A 435 10.56 -41.89 12.73
C ILE A 435 10.01 -41.84 11.30
N SER A 436 8.88 -41.16 11.10
CA SER A 436 8.29 -40.99 9.78
C SER A 436 8.61 -39.60 9.21
N TYR A 437 8.63 -39.45 7.88
CA TYR A 437 8.99 -38.22 7.21
C TYR A 437 7.99 -37.78 6.17
N THR A 438 7.80 -36.46 6.07
CA THR A 438 7.19 -35.81 4.91
C THR A 438 8.17 -34.78 4.36
N LEU A 439 8.55 -34.89 3.07
CA LEU A 439 9.40 -33.90 2.40
C LEU A 439 8.54 -32.98 1.54
N MET A 440 8.60 -31.69 1.82
CA MET A 440 7.91 -30.64 1.08
C MET A 440 8.94 -29.71 0.44
N GLN A 441 8.62 -29.16 -0.74
CA GLN A 441 9.47 -28.19 -1.42
C GLN A 441 8.65 -26.95 -1.77
N ASP A 442 9.24 -25.79 -1.56
CA ASP A 442 8.68 -24.48 -1.93
C ASP A 442 7.22 -24.29 -1.48
N VAL A 443 6.98 -24.51 -0.19
CA VAL A 443 5.64 -24.35 0.39
C VAL A 443 5.22 -22.88 0.42
N LYS A 444 3.99 -22.60 -0.02
CA LYS A 444 3.45 -21.24 -0.03
C LYS A 444 3.04 -20.73 1.35
N THR A 445 2.59 -21.64 2.22
CA THR A 445 2.03 -21.32 3.55
C THR A 445 2.78 -22.09 4.61
N LEU A 446 3.85 -21.49 5.15
CA LEU A 446 4.72 -22.11 6.16
C LEU A 446 4.04 -22.18 7.53
N SER A 447 3.16 -21.25 7.82
CA SER A 447 2.41 -21.14 9.07
C SER A 447 1.61 -22.40 9.44
N ILE A 448 1.09 -23.13 8.45
CA ILE A 448 0.35 -24.39 8.67
C ILE A 448 1.25 -25.43 9.33
N TYR A 449 2.46 -25.61 8.82
CA TYR A 449 3.42 -26.60 9.34
C TYR A 449 3.95 -26.18 10.71
N MET A 450 4.25 -24.90 10.90
CA MET A 450 4.66 -24.36 12.19
C MET A 450 3.55 -24.52 13.25
N SER A 451 2.28 -24.37 12.88
CA SER A 451 1.15 -24.53 13.80
C SER A 451 0.99 -25.97 14.32
N GLN A 452 1.51 -26.95 13.59
CA GLN A 452 1.47 -28.37 13.95
C GLN A 452 2.70 -28.82 14.72
N ALA A 453 3.83 -28.12 14.60
CA ALA A 453 5.09 -28.52 15.19
C ALA A 453 5.11 -28.44 16.72
N ASP A 454 5.68 -29.46 17.37
CA ASP A 454 6.00 -29.48 18.81
C ASP A 454 7.43 -28.99 19.07
N LEU A 455 8.29 -29.11 18.04
CA LEU A 455 9.69 -28.73 18.05
C LEU A 455 10.09 -28.32 16.62
N ALA A 456 10.94 -27.31 16.49
CA ALA A 456 11.53 -26.96 15.22
C ALA A 456 13.07 -26.96 15.25
N ILE A 457 13.67 -27.24 14.09
CA ILE A 457 15.11 -27.09 13.86
C ILE A 457 15.26 -26.24 12.61
N ALA A 458 15.91 -25.07 12.75
CA ALA A 458 15.90 -24.05 11.71
C ALA A 458 17.25 -23.31 11.59
N SER A 459 17.38 -22.50 10.53
CA SER A 459 18.49 -21.56 10.39
C SER A 459 18.33 -20.33 11.29
N GLN A 460 19.41 -19.61 11.54
CA GLN A 460 19.44 -18.35 12.30
C GLN A 460 19.04 -17.16 11.39
N GLY A 461 18.01 -17.36 10.56
CA GLY A 461 17.46 -16.36 9.64
C GLY A 461 16.11 -15.81 10.08
N ARG A 462 15.37 -15.18 9.15
CA ARG A 462 14.05 -14.56 9.41
C ARG A 462 12.99 -15.53 9.92
N THR A 463 13.10 -16.80 9.59
CA THR A 463 12.19 -17.86 10.06
C THR A 463 12.13 -17.96 11.60
N MET A 464 13.17 -17.48 12.32
CA MET A 464 13.14 -17.40 13.77
C MET A 464 11.96 -16.58 14.31
N TYR A 465 11.70 -15.43 13.71
CA TYR A 465 10.59 -14.55 14.14
C TYR A 465 9.22 -15.22 13.97
N GLU A 466 9.06 -15.95 12.87
CA GLU A 466 7.85 -16.70 12.56
C GLU A 466 7.64 -17.84 13.56
N LEU A 467 8.70 -18.59 13.87
CA LEU A 467 8.70 -19.65 14.88
C LEU A 467 8.44 -19.11 16.28
N ALA A 468 9.05 -17.97 16.63
CA ALA A 468 8.80 -17.29 17.90
C ALA A 468 7.34 -16.84 18.01
N TYR A 469 6.80 -16.22 16.97
CA TYR A 469 5.39 -15.83 16.94
C TYR A 469 4.46 -17.04 17.12
N MET A 470 4.77 -18.16 16.44
CA MET A 470 4.02 -19.42 16.57
C MET A 470 4.28 -20.15 17.90
N THR A 471 5.21 -19.63 18.70
CA THR A 471 5.60 -20.20 20.00
C THR A 471 6.07 -21.66 19.91
N VAL A 472 6.81 -21.99 18.85
CA VAL A 472 7.36 -23.32 18.60
C VAL A 472 8.76 -23.41 19.22
N PRO A 473 8.99 -24.28 20.22
CA PRO A 473 10.33 -24.51 20.78
C PRO A 473 11.33 -24.84 19.66
N THR A 474 12.42 -24.08 19.56
CA THR A 474 13.26 -24.13 18.37
C THR A 474 14.75 -24.24 18.71
N ILE A 475 15.44 -25.18 18.03
CA ILE A 475 16.90 -25.22 17.92
C ILE A 475 17.28 -24.48 16.65
N ILE A 476 18.22 -23.55 16.75
CA ILE A 476 18.75 -22.84 15.59
C ILE A 476 20.24 -23.08 15.39
N MET A 477 20.64 -23.07 14.12
CA MET A 477 22.03 -23.17 13.68
C MET A 477 22.25 -22.21 12.52
N ALA A 478 23.31 -21.41 12.60
CA ALA A 478 23.67 -20.48 11.53
C ALA A 478 24.19 -21.21 10.30
N GLN A 479 23.75 -20.81 9.12
CA GLN A 479 24.23 -21.31 7.82
C GLN A 479 25.63 -20.78 7.46
N ASN A 480 25.91 -19.55 7.87
CA ASN A 480 27.14 -18.83 7.55
C ASN A 480 27.47 -17.81 8.62
N GLU A 481 28.65 -17.16 8.50
CA GLU A 481 29.11 -16.15 9.45
C GLU A 481 28.20 -14.93 9.57
N ARG A 482 27.47 -14.58 8.48
CA ARG A 482 26.53 -13.48 8.50
C ARG A 482 25.35 -13.78 9.41
N GLU A 483 24.78 -14.99 9.34
CA GLU A 483 23.67 -15.39 10.22
C GLU A 483 24.08 -15.40 11.70
N LEU A 484 25.36 -15.65 12.05
CA LEU A 484 25.85 -15.55 13.42
C LEU A 484 25.71 -14.15 14.02
N THR A 485 25.67 -13.11 13.18
CA THR A 485 25.51 -11.72 13.64
C THR A 485 24.07 -11.32 13.91
N HIS A 486 23.10 -12.21 13.65
CA HIS A 486 21.69 -11.96 13.93
C HIS A 486 21.39 -12.11 15.42
N GLU A 487 20.95 -11.05 16.08
CA GLU A 487 20.81 -11.01 17.54
C GLU A 487 19.51 -11.59 18.10
N PHE A 488 18.53 -11.91 17.26
CA PHE A 488 17.24 -12.41 17.76
C PHE A 488 17.31 -13.83 18.33
N GLY A 489 18.25 -14.64 17.89
CA GLY A 489 18.38 -16.06 18.21
C GLY A 489 18.93 -16.38 19.60
N TYR A 490 18.56 -15.64 20.64
CA TYR A 490 19.01 -15.88 22.02
C TYR A 490 18.00 -16.64 22.86
N LEU A 491 18.50 -17.25 23.95
CA LEU A 491 17.66 -17.97 24.92
C LEU A 491 16.59 -17.06 25.55
N SER A 492 16.89 -15.78 25.74
CA SER A 492 15.92 -14.77 26.22
C SER A 492 14.71 -14.60 25.31
N ASN A 493 14.85 -14.94 24.04
CA ASN A 493 13.77 -14.91 23.04
C ASN A 493 13.21 -16.32 22.73
N GLY A 494 13.62 -17.33 23.52
CA GLY A 494 13.13 -18.68 23.41
C GLY A 494 13.86 -19.58 22.39
N PHE A 495 15.14 -19.34 22.11
CA PHE A 495 15.89 -20.18 21.18
C PHE A 495 17.05 -20.92 21.84
N ILE A 496 17.26 -22.17 21.42
CA ILE A 496 18.49 -22.90 21.70
C ILE A 496 19.42 -22.70 20.49
N ASN A 497 20.36 -21.79 20.62
CA ASN A 497 21.30 -21.46 19.57
C ASN A 497 22.58 -22.29 19.70
N LEU A 498 22.90 -23.07 18.67
CA LEU A 498 24.10 -23.92 18.64
C LEU A 498 25.27 -23.27 17.89
N GLY A 499 25.08 -22.09 17.30
CA GLY A 499 26.12 -21.40 16.53
C GLY A 499 26.22 -21.89 15.07
N LEU A 500 27.45 -21.93 14.53
CA LEU A 500 27.68 -22.21 13.11
C LEU A 500 27.52 -23.69 12.80
N GLY A 501 26.47 -24.05 12.09
CA GLY A 501 26.02 -25.44 11.88
C GLY A 501 27.05 -26.37 11.21
N LYS A 502 27.89 -25.83 10.30
CA LYS A 502 28.97 -26.59 9.65
C LYS A 502 30.11 -27.01 10.61
N GLU A 503 30.29 -26.32 11.73
CA GLU A 503 31.35 -26.58 12.70
C GLU A 503 30.90 -27.49 13.85
N LEU A 504 29.60 -27.73 13.98
CA LEU A 504 29.03 -28.57 15.04
C LEU A 504 29.27 -30.05 14.77
N ASP A 505 29.66 -30.78 15.82
CA ASP A 505 29.66 -32.24 15.77
C ASP A 505 28.26 -32.82 15.92
N ASP A 506 28.01 -33.97 15.29
CA ASP A 506 26.68 -34.60 15.27
C ASP A 506 26.20 -35.01 16.66
N LYS A 507 27.13 -35.32 17.58
CA LYS A 507 26.80 -35.73 18.95
C LYS A 507 26.19 -34.56 19.73
N THR A 508 26.74 -33.36 19.60
CA THR A 508 26.19 -32.16 20.26
C THR A 508 24.78 -31.87 19.77
N ILE A 509 24.54 -31.92 18.44
CA ILE A 509 23.23 -31.72 17.87
C ILE A 509 22.24 -32.80 18.34
N TYR A 510 22.65 -34.08 18.25
CA TYR A 510 21.86 -35.22 18.73
C TYR A 510 21.45 -35.06 20.20
N GLN A 511 22.37 -34.73 21.08
CA GLN A 511 22.12 -34.58 22.52
C GLN A 511 21.16 -33.42 22.79
N THR A 512 21.27 -32.32 22.08
CA THR A 512 20.39 -31.16 22.23
C THR A 512 18.95 -31.49 21.76
N ILE A 513 18.81 -32.16 20.64
CA ILE A 513 17.51 -32.62 20.15
C ILE A 513 16.87 -33.57 21.16
N LEU A 514 17.64 -34.58 21.60
CA LEU A 514 17.19 -35.56 22.56
C LEU A 514 16.76 -34.94 23.89
N TRP A 515 17.52 -33.95 24.38
CA TRP A 515 17.20 -33.20 25.59
C TRP A 515 15.86 -32.45 25.44
N LEU A 516 15.62 -31.74 24.34
CA LEU A 516 14.36 -31.03 24.13
C LEU A 516 13.17 -31.97 23.94
N ILE A 517 13.36 -33.14 23.29
CA ILE A 517 12.30 -34.15 23.18
C ILE A 517 11.89 -34.66 24.55
N ASN A 518 12.85 -34.95 25.44
CA ASN A 518 12.62 -35.60 26.73
C ASN A 518 12.31 -34.63 27.89
N CYS A 519 12.50 -33.32 27.71
CA CYS A 519 12.32 -32.31 28.76
C CYS A 519 11.17 -31.33 28.44
N PRO A 520 9.91 -31.69 28.65
CA PRO A 520 8.76 -30.83 28.37
C PRO A 520 8.80 -29.51 29.14
N GLN A 521 9.39 -29.48 30.34
CA GLN A 521 9.51 -28.27 31.17
C GLN A 521 10.34 -27.19 30.44
N ILE A 522 11.38 -27.59 29.72
CA ILE A 522 12.21 -26.67 28.94
C ILE A 522 11.44 -26.12 27.75
N ARG A 523 10.67 -26.96 27.06
CA ARG A 523 9.80 -26.49 25.97
C ARG A 523 8.78 -25.47 26.45
N VAL A 524 8.20 -25.67 27.64
CA VAL A 524 7.29 -24.70 28.26
C VAL A 524 8.01 -23.38 28.58
N GLN A 525 9.21 -23.42 29.13
CA GLN A 525 9.98 -22.20 29.40
C GLN A 525 10.29 -21.43 28.11
N ILE A 526 10.75 -22.12 27.07
CA ILE A 526 11.02 -21.55 25.74
C ILE A 526 9.75 -20.86 25.20
N LYS A 527 8.62 -21.55 25.23
CA LYS A 527 7.34 -21.01 24.81
C LYS A 527 6.98 -19.73 25.57
N ASN A 528 7.13 -19.74 26.91
CA ASN A 528 6.80 -18.58 27.74
C ASN A 528 7.70 -17.36 27.43
N GLU A 529 8.96 -17.57 27.04
CA GLU A 529 9.80 -16.46 26.58
C GLU A 529 9.31 -15.93 25.24
N MET A 530 8.97 -16.79 24.29
CA MET A 530 8.42 -16.38 22.98
C MET A 530 7.09 -15.60 23.11
N GLU A 531 6.22 -15.97 24.06
CA GLU A 531 4.93 -15.30 24.30
C GLU A 531 5.06 -13.86 24.81
N LYS A 532 6.22 -13.45 25.29
CA LYS A 532 6.49 -12.06 25.73
C LYS A 532 6.81 -11.11 24.58
N LEU A 533 7.11 -11.65 23.40
CA LEU A 533 7.54 -10.89 22.23
C LEU A 533 6.34 -10.23 21.51
N ASP A 534 6.43 -8.95 21.23
CA ASP A 534 5.43 -8.21 20.46
C ASP A 534 5.80 -8.15 18.97
N LEU A 535 5.69 -9.29 18.28
CA LEU A 535 5.98 -9.41 16.86
C LEU A 535 4.78 -9.05 15.97
N GLU A 536 3.58 -9.02 16.53
CA GLU A 536 2.34 -8.75 15.77
C GLU A 536 2.26 -7.29 15.30
N ASN A 537 2.74 -6.36 16.12
CA ASN A 537 2.64 -4.93 15.86
C ASN A 537 3.83 -4.34 15.07
N GLY A 538 4.85 -5.15 14.76
CA GLY A 538 6.08 -4.68 14.10
C GLY A 538 5.80 -4.00 12.76
N VAL A 539 4.94 -4.59 11.94
CA VAL A 539 4.56 -4.06 10.64
C VAL A 539 3.90 -2.66 10.73
N TYR A 540 3.09 -2.42 11.75
CA TYR A 540 2.45 -1.11 11.96
C TYR A 540 3.45 -0.06 12.44
N ARG A 541 4.47 -0.45 13.25
CA ARG A 541 5.57 0.44 13.64
C ARG A 541 6.40 0.84 12.42
N VAL A 542 6.71 -0.12 11.55
CA VAL A 542 7.43 0.14 10.29
C VAL A 542 6.61 1.05 9.37
N LYS A 543 5.29 0.81 9.22
CA LYS A 543 4.40 1.70 8.46
C LYS A 543 4.46 3.15 8.95
N LYS A 544 4.35 3.37 10.27
CA LYS A 544 4.45 4.72 10.86
C LYS A 544 5.79 5.38 10.55
N LEU A 545 6.89 4.63 10.67
CA LEU A 545 8.22 5.15 10.35
C LEU A 545 8.36 5.48 8.86
N ILE A 546 7.79 4.69 7.96
CA ILE A 546 7.77 4.99 6.53
C ILE A 546 7.02 6.29 6.27
N LEU A 547 5.84 6.46 6.88
CA LEU A 547 4.99 7.63 6.66
C LEU A 547 5.48 8.89 7.41
N GLY A 548 6.37 8.75 8.40
CA GLY A 548 6.86 9.84 9.24
C GLY A 548 5.86 10.26 10.34
N GLU A 549 5.07 9.30 10.84
CA GLU A 549 4.03 9.45 11.85
C GLU A 549 4.52 9.11 13.28
#